data_4360aedd132dc26f6b2b64307844fd08
#
_entry.id   4360aedd132dc26f6b2b64307844fd08
#
_cell.length_a   1.000
_cell.length_b   1.000
_cell.length_c   1.000
_cell.angle_alpha   90.00
_cell.angle_beta   90.00
_cell.angle_gamma   90.00
#
_symmetry.space_group_name_H-M   'P 1'
#
loop_
_entity.id
_entity.type
_entity.pdbx_description
1 polymer ?
#
loop_
_entity_poly.entity_id
_entity_poly.type
_entity_poly.pdbx_seq_one_letter_code
_entity_poly.pdbx_strand_id
1 'polypeptide(L)'
;MEILYTTQITYVHASILFLIIFAFIFLIAFIFSLIGYSSFDVIHLILGIFAAASIAGIIIVGCNSVKVTETAVNANTIEANYLQYNHILSQEGNILKTISEEDYQKTKSYISAAGE
;
A
#
# COMPACT_ATOMS: atom_id res chain seq x y z
N MET A 1 25.01 19.32 2.12
CA MET A 1 23.57 18.98 2.19
C MET A 1 23.18 18.70 3.63
N GLU A 2 22.10 19.33 4.08
CA GLU A 2 21.63 19.17 5.45
C GLU A 2 20.52 18.15 5.53
N ILE A 3 20.73 17.08 6.30
CA ILE A 3 19.72 16.06 6.56
C ILE A 3 18.97 16.44 7.83
N LEU A 4 17.67 16.66 7.73
CA LEU A 4 16.86 17.12 8.86
C LEU A 4 16.44 15.96 9.76
N TYR A 5 15.96 14.88 9.17
CA TYR A 5 15.57 13.67 9.91
C TYR A 5 15.37 12.51 8.94
N THR A 6 15.29 11.31 9.48
CA THR A 6 14.96 10.10 8.71
C THR A 6 13.77 9.40 9.34
N THR A 7 12.93 8.79 8.50
CA THR A 7 11.73 8.08 8.95
C THR A 7 11.61 6.79 8.16
N GLN A 8 11.02 5.77 8.76
CA GLN A 8 10.71 4.53 8.03
C GLN A 8 9.28 4.59 7.52
N ILE A 9 9.11 4.24 6.24
CA ILE A 9 7.79 4.15 5.60
C ILE A 9 7.55 2.71 5.22
N THR A 10 6.35 2.21 5.49
CA THR A 10 5.93 0.87 5.11
C THR A 10 5.16 0.94 3.80
N TYR A 11 5.52 0.10 2.84
CA TYR A 11 4.85 -0.01 1.56
C TYR A 11 4.26 -1.41 1.41
N VAL A 12 3.07 -1.50 0.84
CA VAL A 12 2.41 -2.76 0.51
C VAL A 12 2.19 -2.83 -0.99
N HIS A 13 2.14 -4.05 -1.53
CA HIS A 13 1.92 -4.23 -2.96
C HIS A 13 0.56 -3.65 -3.36
N ALA A 14 0.50 -2.98 -4.51
CA ALA A 14 -0.71 -2.29 -4.97
C ALA A 14 -1.90 -3.24 -5.18
N SER A 15 -1.66 -4.55 -5.35
CA SER A 15 -2.72 -5.55 -5.48
C SER A 15 -3.64 -5.60 -4.26
N ILE A 16 -3.19 -5.08 -3.10
CA ILE A 16 -4.03 -5.05 -1.90
C ILE A 16 -5.31 -4.25 -2.13
N LEU A 17 -5.26 -3.22 -2.98
CA LEU A 17 -6.44 -2.41 -3.30
C LEU A 17 -7.50 -3.24 -4.02
N PHE A 18 -7.09 -4.07 -4.98
CA PHE A 18 -8.01 -4.96 -5.68
C PHE A 18 -8.60 -6.00 -4.73
N LEU A 19 -7.78 -6.56 -3.84
CA LEU A 19 -8.24 -7.55 -2.88
C LEU A 19 -9.27 -6.95 -1.91
N ILE A 20 -9.05 -5.72 -1.46
CA ILE A 20 -9.99 -5.01 -0.59
C ILE A 20 -11.34 -4.81 -1.30
N ILE A 21 -11.30 -4.38 -2.56
CA ILE A 21 -12.51 -4.17 -3.37
C ILE A 21 -13.26 -5.49 -3.55
N PHE A 22 -12.56 -6.57 -3.93
CA PHE A 22 -13.18 -7.87 -4.13
C PHE A 22 -13.76 -8.43 -2.83
N ALA A 23 -13.04 -8.30 -1.71
CA ALA A 23 -13.54 -8.75 -0.43
C ALA A 23 -14.83 -8.04 -0.06
N PHE A 24 -14.88 -6.73 -0.29
CA PHE A 24 -16.05 -5.91 0.01
C PHE A 24 -17.25 -6.32 -0.86
N ILE A 25 -17.04 -6.50 -2.16
CA ILE A 25 -18.09 -6.90 -3.10
C ILE A 25 -18.64 -8.28 -2.75
N PHE A 26 -17.77 -9.27 -2.52
CA PHE A 26 -18.20 -10.63 -2.22
C PHE A 26 -18.88 -10.70 -0.86
N LEU A 27 -18.42 -9.94 0.13
CA LEU A 27 -19.05 -9.92 1.44
C LEU A 27 -20.45 -9.33 1.37
N ILE A 28 -20.63 -8.22 0.64
CA ILE A 28 -21.95 -7.61 0.45
C ILE A 28 -22.88 -8.58 -0.30
N ALA A 29 -22.40 -9.20 -1.35
CA ALA A 29 -23.19 -10.17 -2.12
C ALA A 29 -23.59 -11.37 -1.26
N PHE A 30 -22.69 -11.85 -0.41
CA PHE A 30 -22.99 -12.94 0.53
C PHE A 30 -24.10 -12.55 1.50
N ILE A 31 -24.01 -11.35 2.09
CA ILE A 31 -24.99 -10.85 3.04
C ILE A 31 -26.37 -10.72 2.36
N PHE A 32 -26.41 -10.11 1.17
CA PHE A 32 -27.67 -9.94 0.43
C PHE A 32 -28.28 -11.27 0.04
N SER A 33 -27.45 -12.27 -0.33
CA SER A 33 -28.00 -13.59 -0.66
C SER A 33 -28.60 -14.28 0.56
N LEU A 34 -28.01 -14.11 1.74
CA LEU A 34 -28.58 -14.65 2.99
C LEU A 34 -29.91 -14.01 3.35
N ILE A 35 -30.07 -12.70 3.10
CA ILE A 35 -31.31 -12.01 3.35
C ILE A 35 -32.39 -12.42 2.38
N GLY A 36 -32.01 -12.60 1.10
CA GLY A 36 -32.96 -12.92 0.03
C GLY A 36 -33.41 -14.38 -0.05
N TYR A 37 -32.70 -15.28 0.61
CA TYR A 37 -33.01 -16.72 0.56
C TYR A 37 -33.20 -17.28 1.96
N SER A 38 -34.19 -18.15 2.10
CA SER A 38 -34.51 -18.77 3.39
C SER A 38 -33.62 -19.96 3.74
N SER A 39 -32.87 -20.50 2.78
CA SER A 39 -32.02 -21.67 2.98
C SER A 39 -30.62 -21.41 2.45
N PHE A 40 -29.64 -22.05 3.09
CA PHE A 40 -28.24 -22.02 2.66
C PHE A 40 -28.07 -23.00 1.50
N ASP A 41 -27.49 -22.53 0.39
CA ASP A 41 -27.25 -23.35 -0.80
C ASP A 41 -25.84 -23.15 -1.36
N VAL A 42 -25.57 -23.72 -2.55
CA VAL A 42 -24.25 -23.66 -3.18
C VAL A 42 -23.81 -22.23 -3.47
N ILE A 43 -24.75 -21.33 -3.79
CA ILE A 43 -24.43 -19.93 -4.07
C ILE A 43 -23.83 -19.26 -2.83
N HIS A 44 -24.41 -19.48 -1.67
CA HIS A 44 -23.90 -18.95 -0.42
C HIS A 44 -22.49 -19.47 -0.12
N LEU A 45 -22.28 -20.77 -0.36
CA LEU A 45 -20.98 -21.38 -0.13
C LEU A 45 -19.91 -20.77 -1.04
N ILE A 46 -20.22 -20.60 -2.33
CA ILE A 46 -19.28 -20.03 -3.31
C ILE A 46 -18.94 -18.60 -2.93
N LEU A 47 -19.93 -17.76 -2.63
CA LEU A 47 -19.70 -16.36 -2.24
C LEU A 47 -18.88 -16.26 -0.95
N GLY A 48 -19.16 -17.12 0.02
CA GLY A 48 -18.40 -17.16 1.26
C GLY A 48 -16.95 -17.56 1.05
N ILE A 49 -16.69 -18.54 0.17
CA ILE A 49 -15.33 -18.97 -0.15
C ILE A 49 -14.55 -17.84 -0.84
N PHE A 50 -15.15 -17.14 -1.79
CA PHE A 50 -14.48 -16.01 -2.45
C PHE A 50 -14.19 -14.86 -1.51
N ALA A 51 -15.12 -14.54 -0.61
CA ALA A 51 -14.90 -13.52 0.41
C ALA A 51 -13.75 -13.90 1.34
N ALA A 52 -13.73 -15.15 1.81
CA ALA A 52 -12.67 -15.63 2.69
C ALA A 52 -11.31 -15.65 1.98
N ALA A 53 -11.26 -16.06 0.71
CA ALA A 53 -10.04 -16.08 -0.08
C ALA A 53 -9.49 -14.67 -0.28
N SER A 54 -10.35 -13.68 -0.53
CA SER A 54 -9.94 -12.30 -0.68
C SER A 54 -9.36 -11.74 0.62
N ILE A 55 -9.99 -12.03 1.76
CA ILE A 55 -9.50 -11.62 3.07
C ILE A 55 -8.13 -12.25 3.37
N ALA A 56 -7.97 -13.55 3.08
CA ALA A 56 -6.70 -14.23 3.24
C ALA A 56 -5.61 -13.59 2.37
N GLY A 57 -5.95 -13.23 1.13
CA GLY A 57 -5.03 -12.51 0.24
C GLY A 57 -4.59 -11.18 0.80
N ILE A 58 -5.50 -10.41 1.39
CA ILE A 58 -5.19 -9.13 2.04
C ILE A 58 -4.18 -9.34 3.16
N ILE A 59 -4.37 -10.36 3.99
CA ILE A 59 -3.45 -10.67 5.08
C ILE A 59 -2.07 -11.03 4.54
N ILE A 60 -2.00 -11.88 3.51
CA ILE A 60 -0.74 -12.31 2.92
C ILE A 60 0.03 -11.13 2.33
N VAL A 61 -0.65 -10.29 1.55
CA VAL A 61 0.00 -9.11 0.94
C VAL A 61 0.44 -8.12 2.02
N GLY A 62 -0.37 -7.91 3.06
CA GLY A 62 -0.02 -7.03 4.16
C GLY A 62 1.20 -7.52 4.94
N CYS A 63 1.34 -8.84 5.14
CA CYS A 63 2.49 -9.43 5.83
C CYS A 63 3.79 -9.35 5.02
N ASN A 64 3.69 -9.18 3.69
CA ASN A 64 4.84 -9.05 2.81
C ASN A 64 5.16 -7.59 2.51
N SER A 65 4.83 -6.68 3.43
CA SER A 65 5.15 -5.26 3.29
C SER A 65 6.66 -5.02 3.29
N VAL A 66 7.07 -3.94 2.62
CA VAL A 66 8.47 -3.53 2.52
C VAL A 66 8.64 -2.22 3.29
N LYS A 67 9.71 -2.13 4.08
CA LYS A 67 10.03 -0.90 4.82
C LYS A 67 11.22 -0.23 4.16
N VAL A 68 11.08 1.06 3.85
CA VAL A 68 12.16 1.86 3.28
C VAL A 68 12.40 3.07 4.16
N THR A 69 13.63 3.60 4.09
CA THR A 69 14.01 4.80 4.84
C THR A 69 13.76 6.03 4.00
N GLU A 70 12.92 6.92 4.49
CA GLU A 70 12.70 8.25 3.91
C GLU A 70 13.65 9.25 4.58
N THR A 71 14.35 10.02 3.77
CA THR A 71 15.27 11.05 4.26
C THR A 71 14.68 12.43 3.97
N ALA A 72 14.51 13.25 5.01
CA ALA A 72 14.09 14.62 4.84
C ALA A 72 15.32 15.53 4.83
N VAL A 73 15.48 16.29 3.76
CA VAL A 73 16.63 17.18 3.58
C VAL A 73 16.17 18.61 3.36
N ASN A 74 17.07 19.57 3.67
CA ASN A 74 16.80 20.96 3.39
C ASN A 74 16.97 21.21 1.89
N ALA A 75 15.90 21.64 1.21
CA ALA A 75 15.90 21.84 -0.24
C ALA A 75 16.95 22.86 -0.69
N ASN A 76 17.29 23.83 0.15
CA ASN A 76 18.25 24.88 -0.19
C ASN A 76 19.71 24.41 -0.14
N THR A 77 19.96 23.22 0.41
CA THR A 77 21.33 22.70 0.58
C THR A 77 21.60 21.44 -0.26
N ILE A 78 20.69 21.09 -1.19
CA ILE A 78 20.83 19.88 -2.01
C ILE A 78 22.01 20.02 -2.95
N GLU A 79 22.85 18.97 -3.00
CA GLU A 79 23.95 18.89 -3.94
C GLU A 79 23.44 18.63 -5.36
N ALA A 80 24.19 19.08 -6.37
CA ALA A 80 23.75 19.03 -7.77
C ALA A 80 23.44 17.60 -8.27
N ASN A 81 24.16 16.60 -7.75
CA ASN A 81 24.00 15.21 -8.20
C ASN A 81 23.15 14.37 -7.24
N TYR A 82 22.60 14.97 -6.19
CA TYR A 82 21.82 14.21 -5.19
C TYR A 82 20.61 13.51 -5.81
N LEU A 83 19.86 14.22 -6.65
CA LEU A 83 18.65 13.69 -7.28
C LEU A 83 18.93 12.64 -8.35
N GLN A 84 20.20 12.44 -8.71
CA GLN A 84 20.61 11.38 -9.62
C GLN A 84 20.45 9.99 -8.98
N TYR A 85 20.60 9.92 -7.65
CA TYR A 85 20.57 8.66 -6.90
C TYR A 85 19.38 8.58 -5.92
N ASN A 86 18.56 9.62 -5.86
CA ASN A 86 17.45 9.69 -4.93
C ASN A 86 16.23 10.28 -5.62
N HIS A 87 15.05 9.80 -5.22
CA HIS A 87 13.78 10.25 -5.78
C HIS A 87 13.02 11.10 -4.76
N ILE A 88 12.36 12.15 -5.23
CA ILE A 88 11.56 13.02 -4.39
C ILE A 88 10.20 12.38 -4.18
N LEU A 89 9.80 12.18 -2.92
CA LEU A 89 8.46 11.72 -2.57
C LEU A 89 7.50 12.89 -2.42
N SER A 90 7.93 13.95 -1.73
CA SER A 90 7.10 15.13 -1.52
C SER A 90 7.98 16.30 -1.12
N GLN A 91 7.42 17.50 -1.20
CA GLN A 91 8.10 18.73 -0.76
C GLN A 91 7.10 19.60 -0.03
N GLU A 92 7.48 20.04 1.18
CA GLU A 92 6.73 21.00 1.96
C GLU A 92 7.68 22.14 2.33
N GLY A 93 7.45 23.32 1.71
CA GLY A 93 8.34 24.46 1.94
C GLY A 93 9.77 24.13 1.54
N ASN A 94 10.68 24.23 2.50
CA ASN A 94 12.09 23.94 2.29
C ASN A 94 12.49 22.51 2.64
N ILE A 95 11.51 21.65 2.94
CA ILE A 95 11.77 20.25 3.30
C ILE A 95 11.45 19.37 2.11
N LEU A 96 12.46 18.63 1.63
CA LEU A 96 12.31 17.62 0.57
C LEU A 96 12.39 16.23 1.20
N LYS A 97 11.37 15.43 0.99
CA LYS A 97 11.35 14.04 1.43
C LYS A 97 11.75 13.15 0.25
N THR A 98 12.83 12.40 0.43
CA THR A 98 13.42 11.60 -0.64
C THR A 98 13.66 10.16 -0.20
N ILE A 99 13.71 9.26 -1.17
CA ILE A 99 14.15 7.87 -0.96
C ILE A 99 15.26 7.55 -1.94
N SER A 100 16.08 6.54 -1.61
CA SER A 100 17.15 6.12 -2.51
C SER A 100 16.60 5.50 -3.78
N GLU A 101 17.40 5.54 -4.87
CA GLU A 101 17.04 4.91 -6.15
C GLU A 101 16.74 3.42 -5.97
N GLU A 102 17.55 2.72 -5.17
CA GLU A 102 17.35 1.30 -4.91
C GLU A 102 16.00 1.04 -4.27
N ASP A 103 15.65 1.82 -3.24
CA ASP A 103 14.35 1.69 -2.56
C ASP A 103 13.20 2.07 -3.47
N TYR A 104 13.38 3.08 -4.31
CA TYR A 104 12.38 3.49 -5.28
C TYR A 104 12.05 2.36 -6.24
N GLN A 105 13.07 1.66 -6.75
CA GLN A 105 12.85 0.53 -7.66
C GLN A 105 12.13 -0.62 -6.96
N LYS A 106 12.43 -0.87 -5.70
CA LYS A 106 11.74 -1.91 -4.91
C LYS A 106 10.26 -1.59 -4.68
N THR A 107 9.92 -0.31 -4.55
CA THR A 107 8.57 0.11 -4.17
C THR A 107 7.76 0.64 -5.35
N LYS A 108 8.25 0.50 -6.58
CA LYS A 108 7.61 1.05 -7.77
C LYS A 108 6.18 0.56 -7.96
N SER A 109 5.91 -0.72 -7.65
CA SER A 109 4.58 -1.32 -7.73
C SER A 109 3.84 -1.32 -6.38
N TYR A 110 4.36 -0.59 -5.39
CA TYR A 110 3.84 -0.57 -4.04
C TYR A 110 3.22 0.79 -3.72
N ILE A 111 2.36 0.81 -2.72
CA ILE A 111 1.74 2.04 -2.23
C ILE A 111 2.10 2.23 -0.76
N SER A 112 2.13 3.49 -0.33
CA SER A 112 2.40 3.79 1.07
C SER A 112 1.25 3.31 1.95
N ALA A 113 1.56 2.51 2.98
CA ALA A 113 0.56 2.04 3.94
C ALA A 113 0.03 3.17 4.83
N ALA A 114 0.73 4.32 4.87
CA ALA A 114 0.29 5.47 5.64
C ALA A 114 -0.83 6.27 4.95
N GLY A 115 -1.19 5.91 3.71
CA GLY A 115 -2.31 6.55 3.01
C GLY A 115 -2.00 7.92 2.44
N GLU A 116 -0.74 8.23 2.23
CA GLU A 116 -0.32 9.50 1.62
C GLU A 116 -0.42 9.48 0.11
#